data_0ab79e4f8dc61fa572830680f1d8e31c
#
_entry.id   0ab79e4f8dc61fa572830680f1d8e31c
#
_cell.length_a   1.000
_cell.length_b   1.000
_cell.length_c   1.000
_cell.angle_alpha   90.00
_cell.angle_beta   90.00
_cell.angle_gamma   90.00
#
_symmetry.space_group_name_H-M   'P 1'
#
loop_
_entity.id
_entity.type
_entity.pdbx_description
1 polymer ?
#
loop_
_entity_poly.entity_id
_entity_poly.type
_entity_poly.pdbx_seq_one_letter_code
_entity_poly.pdbx_strand_id
1 'polypeptide(L)'
;QLPNVVSREEELALKAIQTTYQVDDRYNAVTHSFLQSCVEIFRDAPVTLLREHYRCHPKIIEFCNQRFYNGELIAMTTDDGEKDVLQVIRTVPGNHARGHFNKREIDVITQEVLPECAESESIGIITPYRAQAEAINQAVGKDIASTVHKYQGRECDTIIMSMVDNYPTEFSDDANLLNVAISRA
;
A
#
# COMPACT_ATOMS: atom_id res chain seq x y z
N GLN A 1 -0.63 10.82 -0.50
CA GLN A 1 -1.47 10.53 -1.68
C GLN A 1 -0.64 9.80 -2.71
N LEU A 2 -1.12 8.67 -3.19
CA LEU A 2 -0.45 7.93 -4.27
C LEU A 2 -0.57 8.71 -5.59
N PRO A 3 0.48 8.70 -6.45
CA PRO A 3 0.38 9.20 -7.80
C PRO A 3 -0.61 8.36 -8.62
N ASN A 4 -1.13 8.92 -9.69
CA ASN A 4 -2.03 8.19 -10.59
C ASN A 4 -1.26 7.07 -11.31
N VAL A 5 -1.92 5.92 -11.44
CA VAL A 5 -1.44 4.86 -12.33
C VAL A 5 -2.02 5.14 -13.71
N VAL A 6 -1.17 5.50 -14.64
CA VAL A 6 -1.54 5.79 -16.03
C VAL A 6 -1.07 4.68 -16.96
N SER A 7 -1.87 4.35 -17.96
CA SER A 7 -1.44 3.46 -19.02
C SER A 7 -0.43 4.15 -19.95
N ARG A 8 0.28 3.38 -20.76
CA ARG A 8 1.23 3.93 -21.73
C ARG A 8 0.54 4.86 -22.76
N GLU A 9 -0.69 4.55 -23.11
CA GLU A 9 -1.47 5.41 -24.05
C GLU A 9 -1.84 6.74 -23.38
N GLU A 10 -2.30 6.72 -22.13
CA GLU A 10 -2.57 7.91 -21.36
C GLU A 10 -1.32 8.76 -21.14
N GLU A 11 -0.18 8.14 -20.85
CA GLU A 11 1.10 8.84 -20.70
C GLU A 11 1.48 9.59 -21.99
N LEU A 12 1.34 8.93 -23.15
CA LEU A 12 1.61 9.55 -24.45
C LEU A 12 0.65 10.70 -24.75
N ALA A 13 -0.63 10.53 -24.43
CA ALA A 13 -1.65 11.58 -24.61
C ALA A 13 -1.37 12.78 -23.69
N LEU A 14 -1.02 12.55 -22.44
CA LEU A 14 -0.64 13.61 -21.49
C LEU A 14 0.60 14.38 -21.94
N LYS A 15 1.64 13.67 -22.43
CA LYS A 15 2.82 14.30 -23.01
C LYS A 15 2.51 15.16 -24.22
N ALA A 16 1.62 14.70 -25.11
CA ALA A 16 1.19 15.46 -26.27
C ALA A 16 0.43 16.75 -25.86
N ILE A 17 -0.48 16.66 -24.88
CA ILE A 17 -1.19 17.81 -24.31
C ILE A 17 -0.20 18.79 -23.68
N GLN A 18 0.72 18.30 -22.86
CA GLN A 18 1.72 19.11 -22.17
C GLN A 18 2.58 19.88 -23.17
N THR A 19 3.04 19.23 -24.25
CA THR A 19 3.82 19.86 -25.30
C THR A 19 3.01 20.88 -26.10
N THR A 20 1.79 20.53 -26.49
CA THR A 20 0.92 21.38 -27.32
C THR A 20 0.52 22.67 -26.62
N TYR A 21 0.19 22.58 -25.34
CA TYR A 21 -0.29 23.70 -24.54
C TYR A 21 0.79 24.32 -23.65
N GLN A 22 2.06 23.87 -23.76
CA GLN A 22 3.18 24.33 -22.94
C GLN A 22 2.87 24.30 -21.44
N VAL A 23 2.24 23.22 -20.99
CA VAL A 23 1.87 23.03 -19.58
C VAL A 23 3.15 22.77 -18.77
N ASP A 24 3.31 23.48 -17.66
CA ASP A 24 4.44 23.33 -16.74
C ASP A 24 4.54 21.90 -16.19
N ASP A 25 5.75 21.37 -16.05
CA ASP A 25 6.03 20.01 -15.58
C ASP A 25 5.44 19.72 -14.18
N ARG A 26 5.26 20.73 -13.35
CA ARG A 26 4.62 20.62 -12.04
C ARG A 26 3.16 20.17 -12.10
N TYR A 27 2.52 20.28 -13.27
CA TYR A 27 1.16 19.77 -13.51
C TYR A 27 1.14 18.39 -14.18
N ASN A 28 2.30 17.74 -14.32
CA ASN A 28 2.37 16.43 -14.95
C ASN A 28 1.77 15.33 -14.06
N ALA A 29 0.55 14.90 -14.39
CA ALA A 29 -0.19 13.89 -13.64
C ALA A 29 0.44 12.48 -13.68
N VAL A 30 1.44 12.24 -14.53
CA VAL A 30 2.20 10.98 -14.58
C VAL A 30 3.21 10.91 -13.43
N THR A 31 3.85 12.03 -13.13
CA THR A 31 4.94 12.12 -12.15
C THR A 31 4.53 12.69 -10.81
N HIS A 32 3.42 13.44 -10.76
CA HIS A 32 2.94 14.13 -9.58
C HIS A 32 1.52 13.72 -9.21
N SER A 33 1.28 13.49 -7.94
CA SER A 33 -0.07 13.52 -7.41
C SER A 33 -0.60 14.95 -7.37
N PHE A 34 -1.90 15.13 -7.32
CA PHE A 34 -2.50 16.47 -7.20
C PHE A 34 -1.93 17.26 -6.01
N LEU A 35 -1.72 16.60 -4.87
CA LEU A 35 -1.14 17.24 -3.68
C LEU A 35 0.31 17.69 -3.94
N GLN A 36 1.12 16.86 -4.58
CA GLN A 36 2.50 17.24 -4.94
C GLN A 36 2.52 18.46 -5.86
N SER A 37 1.68 18.47 -6.88
CA SER A 37 1.53 19.64 -7.76
C SER A 37 1.15 20.90 -6.97
N CYS A 38 0.19 20.79 -6.03
CA CYS A 38 -0.19 21.92 -5.20
C CYS A 38 0.97 22.45 -4.33
N VAL A 39 1.71 21.55 -3.70
CA VAL A 39 2.86 21.94 -2.84
C VAL A 39 3.96 22.61 -3.65
N GLU A 40 4.22 22.14 -4.86
CA GLU A 40 5.25 22.72 -5.72
C GLU A 40 4.87 24.08 -6.34
N ILE A 41 3.58 24.26 -6.61
CA ILE A 41 3.08 25.50 -7.22
C ILE A 41 2.87 26.58 -6.18
N PHE A 42 2.26 26.22 -5.05
CA PHE A 42 1.91 27.16 -3.98
C PHE A 42 2.95 27.13 -2.85
N ARG A 43 4.19 27.43 -3.17
CA ARG A 43 5.34 27.34 -2.24
C ARG A 43 5.20 28.18 -0.98
N ASP A 44 4.47 29.28 -1.07
CA ASP A 44 4.25 30.20 0.05
C ASP A 44 2.95 29.91 0.82
N ALA A 45 2.19 28.88 0.39
CA ALA A 45 1.00 28.47 1.10
C ALA A 45 1.36 27.79 2.43
N PRO A 46 0.61 28.03 3.50
CA PRO A 46 0.83 27.33 4.76
C PRO A 46 0.57 25.84 4.59
N VAL A 47 1.53 25.02 5.03
CA VAL A 47 1.41 23.56 5.04
C VAL A 47 1.31 23.09 6.48
N THR A 48 0.26 22.36 6.78
CA THR A 48 0.04 21.78 8.12
C THR A 48 0.07 20.25 8.00
N LEU A 49 0.99 19.62 8.71
CA LEU A 49 0.99 18.18 8.88
C LEU A 49 -0.05 17.80 9.95
N LEU A 50 -1.01 16.96 9.56
CA LEU A 50 -1.94 16.33 10.50
C LEU A 50 -1.21 15.17 11.18
N ARG A 51 -0.86 15.37 12.46
CA ARG A 51 -0.02 14.42 13.20
C ARG A 51 -0.79 13.38 13.99
N GLU A 52 -2.05 13.63 14.31
CA GLU A 52 -2.87 12.71 15.08
C GLU A 52 -3.36 11.57 14.23
N HIS A 53 -3.11 10.34 14.68
CA HIS A 53 -3.51 9.12 14.01
C HIS A 53 -4.47 8.31 14.88
N TYR A 54 -5.70 8.05 14.38
CA TYR A 54 -6.81 7.50 15.14
C TYR A 54 -7.22 6.07 14.71
N ARG A 55 -6.45 5.41 13.84
CA ARG A 55 -6.87 4.15 13.22
C ARG A 55 -6.06 2.97 13.71
N CYS A 56 -4.80 2.89 13.32
CA CYS A 56 -3.98 1.72 13.56
C CYS A 56 -3.57 1.60 15.02
N HIS A 57 -3.38 0.37 15.45
CA HIS A 57 -2.71 0.09 16.71
C HIS A 57 -1.34 0.82 16.78
N PRO A 58 -0.91 1.34 17.97
CA PRO A 58 0.34 2.09 18.09
C PRO A 58 1.57 1.38 17.52
N LYS A 59 1.69 0.06 17.73
CA LYS A 59 2.81 -0.75 17.21
C LYS A 59 2.82 -0.83 15.67
N ILE A 60 1.66 -0.78 15.02
CA ILE A 60 1.56 -0.82 13.55
C ILE A 60 1.98 0.52 12.98
N ILE A 61 1.38 1.61 13.47
CA ILE A 61 1.65 2.94 12.94
C ILE A 61 3.07 3.43 13.26
N GLU A 62 3.70 2.90 14.29
CA GLU A 62 5.08 3.27 14.66
C GLU A 62 6.07 3.00 13.53
N PHE A 63 5.92 1.91 12.78
CA PHE A 63 6.73 1.67 11.58
C PHE A 63 6.59 2.81 10.57
N CYS A 64 5.36 3.21 10.25
CA CYS A 64 5.11 4.33 9.34
C CYS A 64 5.66 5.64 9.91
N ASN A 65 5.48 5.87 11.21
CA ASN A 65 5.92 7.06 11.91
C ASN A 65 7.43 7.25 11.78
N GLN A 66 8.22 6.23 12.08
CA GLN A 66 9.67 6.28 11.98
C GLN A 66 10.16 6.38 10.54
N ARG A 67 9.52 5.64 9.61
CA ARG A 67 10.01 5.53 8.24
C ARG A 67 9.62 6.71 7.36
N PHE A 68 8.43 7.31 7.56
CA PHE A 68 7.83 8.26 6.62
C PHE A 68 7.48 9.62 7.24
N TYR A 69 7.39 9.72 8.58
CA TYR A 69 6.94 10.93 9.27
C TYR A 69 7.93 11.46 10.30
N ASN A 70 9.19 10.99 10.29
CA ASN A 70 10.27 11.42 11.19
C ASN A 70 9.90 11.34 12.69
N GLY A 71 9.03 10.43 13.09
CA GLY A 71 8.54 10.33 14.47
C GLY A 71 7.52 11.39 14.88
N GLU A 72 6.96 12.16 13.93
CA GLU A 72 6.06 13.28 14.25
C GLU A 72 4.59 12.87 14.44
N LEU A 73 4.20 11.64 14.07
CA LEU A 73 2.84 11.17 14.30
C LEU A 73 2.59 10.88 15.77
N ILE A 74 1.38 11.17 16.20
CA ILE A 74 0.87 10.91 17.56
C ILE A 74 -0.22 9.86 17.42
N ALA A 75 0.04 8.62 17.87
CA ALA A 75 -0.99 7.60 17.93
C ALA A 75 -2.01 7.97 19.02
N MET A 76 -3.27 8.10 18.62
CA MET A 76 -4.40 8.37 19.52
C MET A 76 -5.18 7.12 19.91
N THR A 77 -4.75 5.98 19.36
CA THR A 77 -5.23 4.63 19.71
C THR A 77 -4.49 4.10 20.93
N THR A 78 -5.08 3.15 21.66
CA THR A 78 -4.50 2.52 22.84
C THR A 78 -3.79 1.21 22.50
N ASP A 79 -2.80 0.86 23.30
CA ASP A 79 -2.20 -0.48 23.32
C ASP A 79 -2.65 -1.14 24.64
N ASP A 80 -3.63 -2.02 24.56
CA ASP A 80 -4.19 -2.69 25.73
C ASP A 80 -3.41 -3.98 26.09
N GLY A 81 -2.22 -4.12 25.52
CA GLY A 81 -1.30 -5.23 25.78
C GLY A 81 -1.46 -6.38 24.80
N GLU A 82 -2.04 -6.13 23.63
CA GLU A 82 -2.18 -7.12 22.57
C GLU A 82 -0.80 -7.64 22.14
N LYS A 83 -0.74 -8.98 22.02
CA LYS A 83 0.43 -9.67 21.52
C LYS A 83 0.29 -9.90 20.02
N ASP A 84 1.42 -9.98 19.36
CA ASP A 84 1.51 -10.37 17.96
C ASP A 84 0.72 -9.47 16.98
N VAL A 85 0.59 -8.18 17.32
CA VAL A 85 -0.09 -7.15 16.51
C VAL A 85 0.56 -7.00 15.12
N LEU A 86 1.86 -7.26 15.02
CA LEU A 86 2.62 -7.25 13.78
C LEU A 86 3.42 -8.54 13.66
N GLN A 87 3.15 -9.33 12.62
CA GLN A 87 3.82 -10.59 12.38
C GLN A 87 4.51 -10.62 11.01
N VAL A 88 5.64 -11.30 10.92
CA VAL A 88 6.35 -11.53 9.66
C VAL A 88 6.43 -13.04 9.42
N ILE A 89 5.71 -13.50 8.42
CA ILE A 89 5.69 -14.90 8.02
C ILE A 89 6.64 -15.09 6.84
N ARG A 90 7.64 -15.95 7.02
CA ARG A 90 8.62 -16.26 5.98
C ARG A 90 8.27 -17.57 5.31
N THR A 91 8.03 -17.53 4.01
CA THR A 91 7.87 -18.74 3.22
C THR A 91 9.20 -19.47 3.04
N VAL A 92 9.15 -20.74 2.63
CA VAL A 92 10.38 -21.50 2.34
C VAL A 92 11.24 -20.78 1.29
N PRO A 93 12.58 -20.77 1.46
CA PRO A 93 13.48 -20.17 0.49
C PRO A 93 13.32 -20.76 -0.91
N GLY A 94 13.46 -19.94 -1.93
CA GLY A 94 13.41 -20.35 -3.33
C GLY A 94 12.87 -19.26 -4.24
N ASN A 95 12.99 -19.46 -5.54
CA ASN A 95 12.41 -18.57 -6.52
C ASN A 95 10.97 -19.04 -6.86
N HIS A 96 10.00 -18.52 -6.13
CA HIS A 96 8.58 -18.86 -6.28
C HIS A 96 7.77 -17.82 -7.07
N ALA A 97 8.33 -16.64 -7.28
CA ALA A 97 7.70 -15.59 -8.08
C ALA A 97 7.75 -15.91 -9.59
N ARG A 98 6.64 -15.72 -10.27
CA ARG A 98 6.49 -15.90 -11.73
C ARG A 98 5.56 -14.81 -12.27
N GLY A 99 6.08 -13.83 -13.00
CA GLY A 99 5.25 -12.85 -13.68
C GLY A 99 4.28 -12.11 -12.76
N HIS A 100 4.74 -11.56 -11.65
CA HIS A 100 3.93 -10.86 -10.63
C HIS A 100 2.95 -11.77 -9.85
N PHE A 101 3.29 -13.04 -9.76
CA PHE A 101 2.51 -14.06 -9.10
C PHE A 101 3.42 -14.97 -8.27
N ASN A 102 3.05 -15.27 -7.05
CA ASN A 102 3.78 -16.13 -6.12
C ASN A 102 2.83 -17.16 -5.50
N LYS A 103 2.78 -18.35 -6.11
CA LYS A 103 1.88 -19.39 -5.63
C LYS A 103 2.19 -19.84 -4.21
N ARG A 104 3.45 -19.83 -3.80
CA ARG A 104 3.84 -20.24 -2.45
C ARG A 104 3.26 -19.32 -1.38
N GLU A 105 3.27 -18.00 -1.62
CA GLU A 105 2.60 -17.07 -0.71
C GLU A 105 1.09 -17.31 -0.65
N ILE A 106 0.45 -17.58 -1.79
CA ILE A 106 -0.99 -17.90 -1.82
C ILE A 106 -1.30 -19.14 -0.98
N ASP A 107 -0.51 -20.21 -1.15
CA ASP A 107 -0.71 -21.44 -0.40
C ASP A 107 -0.54 -21.21 1.11
N VAL A 108 0.48 -20.47 1.53
CA VAL A 108 0.69 -20.10 2.95
C VAL A 108 -0.46 -19.23 3.47
N ILE A 109 -0.85 -18.20 2.72
CA ILE A 109 -1.97 -17.33 3.12
C ILE A 109 -3.25 -18.14 3.32
N THR A 110 -3.58 -19.01 2.37
CA THR A 110 -4.86 -19.74 2.38
C THR A 110 -4.89 -20.90 3.37
N GLN A 111 -3.77 -21.58 3.58
CA GLN A 111 -3.71 -22.82 4.38
C GLN A 111 -3.24 -22.59 5.81
N GLU A 112 -2.44 -21.56 6.05
CA GLU A 112 -1.80 -21.31 7.34
C GLU A 112 -2.33 -20.00 7.97
N VAL A 113 -2.28 -18.86 7.25
CA VAL A 113 -2.56 -17.55 7.83
C VAL A 113 -4.05 -17.26 8.02
N LEU A 114 -4.86 -17.46 6.98
CA LEU A 114 -6.31 -17.18 7.07
C LEU A 114 -7.04 -18.00 8.15
N PRO A 115 -6.71 -19.28 8.38
CA PRO A 115 -7.29 -20.03 9.48
C PRO A 115 -6.97 -19.45 10.87
N GLU A 116 -5.77 -18.86 11.05
CA GLU A 116 -5.38 -18.22 12.31
C GLU A 116 -6.08 -16.87 12.52
N CYS A 117 -6.50 -16.21 11.45
CA CYS A 117 -7.24 -14.94 11.49
C CYS A 117 -8.77 -15.12 11.60
N ALA A 118 -9.28 -16.34 11.83
CA ALA A 118 -10.72 -16.65 11.78
C ALA A 118 -11.57 -15.86 12.78
N GLU A 119 -10.97 -15.33 13.85
CA GLU A 119 -11.66 -14.52 14.87
C GLU A 119 -11.74 -13.03 14.50
N SER A 120 -11.03 -12.57 13.46
CA SER A 120 -11.08 -11.18 13.01
C SER A 120 -12.44 -10.87 12.37
N GLU A 121 -13.00 -9.71 12.70
CA GLU A 121 -14.28 -9.26 12.13
C GLU A 121 -14.17 -8.97 10.64
N SER A 122 -13.04 -8.37 10.23
CA SER A 122 -12.74 -8.08 8.83
C SER A 122 -11.29 -8.37 8.49
N ILE A 123 -11.07 -9.03 7.34
CA ILE A 123 -9.76 -9.39 6.84
C ILE A 123 -9.58 -8.81 5.43
N GLY A 124 -8.45 -8.15 5.22
CA GLY A 124 -8.05 -7.66 3.91
C GLY A 124 -6.67 -8.17 3.50
N ILE A 125 -6.50 -8.45 2.22
CA ILE A 125 -5.20 -8.84 1.68
C ILE A 125 -4.73 -7.80 0.69
N ILE A 126 -3.55 -7.27 0.91
CA ILE A 126 -2.96 -6.23 0.06
C ILE A 126 -1.71 -6.78 -0.63
N THR A 127 -1.61 -6.54 -1.92
CA THR A 127 -0.46 -6.95 -2.72
C THR A 127 -0.08 -5.86 -3.73
N PRO A 128 1.19 -5.77 -4.16
CA PRO A 128 1.60 -4.84 -5.21
C PRO A 128 0.96 -5.14 -6.56
N TYR A 129 0.65 -6.42 -6.84
CA TYR A 129 0.32 -6.87 -8.20
C TYR A 129 -1.11 -7.40 -8.33
N ARG A 130 -1.78 -6.96 -9.39
CA ARG A 130 -3.14 -7.39 -9.72
C ARG A 130 -3.28 -8.90 -9.92
N ALA A 131 -2.32 -9.52 -10.60
CA ALA A 131 -2.33 -10.97 -10.85
C ALA A 131 -2.33 -11.77 -9.53
N GLN A 132 -1.57 -11.33 -8.53
CA GLN A 132 -1.55 -11.94 -7.21
C GLN A 132 -2.90 -11.78 -6.49
N ALA A 133 -3.48 -10.58 -6.52
CA ALA A 133 -4.78 -10.33 -5.89
C ALA A 133 -5.89 -11.20 -6.50
N GLU A 134 -5.95 -11.29 -7.83
CA GLU A 134 -6.91 -12.13 -8.54
C GLU A 134 -6.74 -13.62 -8.20
N ALA A 135 -5.50 -14.09 -8.12
CA ALA A 135 -5.20 -15.48 -7.78
C ALA A 135 -5.55 -15.83 -6.32
N ILE A 136 -5.30 -14.91 -5.38
CA ILE A 136 -5.72 -15.06 -3.98
C ILE A 136 -7.25 -15.12 -3.90
N ASN A 137 -7.96 -14.18 -4.52
CA ASN A 137 -9.42 -14.15 -4.53
C ASN A 137 -10.02 -15.44 -5.12
N GLN A 138 -9.42 -15.95 -6.18
CA GLN A 138 -9.83 -17.24 -6.78
C GLN A 138 -9.60 -18.40 -5.80
N ALA A 139 -8.45 -18.44 -5.13
CA ALA A 139 -8.11 -19.52 -4.20
C ALA A 139 -9.00 -19.51 -2.94
N VAL A 140 -9.34 -18.32 -2.44
CA VAL A 140 -10.20 -18.14 -1.25
C VAL A 140 -11.70 -18.25 -1.59
N GLY A 141 -12.08 -17.98 -2.83
CA GLY A 141 -13.47 -17.91 -3.28
C GLY A 141 -14.23 -16.66 -2.78
N LYS A 142 -13.49 -15.62 -2.38
CA LYS A 142 -14.02 -14.33 -1.90
C LYS A 142 -13.16 -13.17 -2.42
N ASP A 143 -13.77 -12.00 -2.59
CA ASP A 143 -13.07 -10.77 -3.01
C ASP A 143 -12.52 -10.00 -1.79
N ILE A 144 -11.45 -10.54 -1.18
CA ILE A 144 -10.77 -9.96 -0.01
C ILE A 144 -9.37 -9.43 -0.32
N ALA A 145 -8.83 -9.77 -1.49
CA ALA A 145 -7.51 -9.32 -1.92
C ALA A 145 -7.60 -8.22 -2.98
N SER A 146 -6.74 -7.22 -2.88
CA SER A 146 -6.69 -6.11 -3.83
C SER A 146 -5.30 -5.48 -3.89
N THR A 147 -5.06 -4.67 -4.92
CA THR A 147 -3.82 -3.89 -4.97
C THR A 147 -3.89 -2.70 -3.99
N VAL A 148 -2.71 -2.22 -3.57
CA VAL A 148 -2.59 -1.07 -2.66
C VAL A 148 -3.41 0.12 -3.13
N HIS A 149 -3.38 0.44 -4.44
CA HIS A 149 -4.14 1.54 -5.02
C HIS A 149 -5.66 1.39 -4.85
N LYS A 150 -6.19 0.19 -5.07
CA LYS A 150 -7.62 -0.09 -4.88
C LYS A 150 -8.02 -0.19 -3.42
N TYR A 151 -7.05 -0.41 -2.54
CA TYR A 151 -7.28 -0.49 -1.10
C TYR A 151 -7.28 0.89 -0.43
N GLN A 152 -6.90 1.94 -1.16
CA GLN A 152 -6.91 3.31 -0.64
C GLN A 152 -8.34 3.71 -0.20
N GLY A 153 -8.48 4.12 1.06
CA GLY A 153 -9.78 4.46 1.66
C GLY A 153 -10.52 3.30 2.33
N ARG A 154 -10.04 2.06 2.19
CA ARG A 154 -10.56 0.90 2.93
C ARG A 154 -9.75 0.66 4.19
N GLU A 155 -10.31 -0.09 5.13
CA GLU A 155 -9.67 -0.54 6.37
C GLU A 155 -10.25 -1.89 6.78
N CYS A 156 -9.47 -2.67 7.51
CA CYS A 156 -9.87 -3.96 8.07
C CYS A 156 -9.16 -4.16 9.41
N ASP A 157 -9.72 -4.98 10.29
CA ASP A 157 -9.12 -5.32 11.59
C ASP A 157 -7.80 -6.08 11.41
N THR A 158 -7.73 -6.90 10.37
CA THR A 158 -6.50 -7.62 10.00
C THR A 158 -6.15 -7.37 8.55
N ILE A 159 -4.90 -6.93 8.32
CA ILE A 159 -4.33 -6.77 6.98
C ILE A 159 -3.19 -7.77 6.78
N ILE A 160 -3.31 -8.57 5.73
CA ILE A 160 -2.26 -9.48 5.26
C ILE A 160 -1.59 -8.85 4.05
N MET A 161 -0.26 -8.70 4.08
CA MET A 161 0.51 -8.19 2.95
C MET A 161 1.23 -9.34 2.24
N SER A 162 0.93 -9.51 0.94
CA SER A 162 1.61 -10.47 0.07
C SER A 162 2.57 -9.72 -0.86
N MET A 163 3.87 -9.87 -0.64
CA MET A 163 4.90 -9.06 -1.31
C MET A 163 5.28 -9.58 -2.69
N VAL A 164 5.04 -10.86 -2.96
CA VAL A 164 5.24 -11.55 -4.25
C VAL A 164 6.71 -11.71 -4.65
N ASP A 165 7.46 -10.63 -4.70
CA ASP A 165 8.82 -10.60 -5.21
C ASP A 165 9.80 -11.31 -4.26
N ASN A 166 10.79 -12.01 -4.82
CA ASN A 166 11.84 -12.65 -4.03
C ASN A 166 12.86 -11.65 -3.48
N TYR A 167 12.89 -10.45 -4.03
CA TYR A 167 13.78 -9.35 -3.62
C TYR A 167 12.99 -8.04 -3.69
N PRO A 168 13.31 -7.04 -2.83
CA PRO A 168 12.71 -5.71 -2.95
C PRO A 168 12.95 -5.13 -4.35
N THR A 169 11.89 -4.59 -4.94
CA THR A 169 11.93 -3.88 -6.23
C THR A 169 11.56 -2.42 -5.99
N GLU A 170 11.89 -1.53 -6.92
CA GLU A 170 11.47 -0.12 -6.82
C GLU A 170 9.96 0.04 -6.65
N PHE A 171 9.17 -0.90 -7.20
CA PHE A 171 7.72 -0.89 -7.07
C PHE A 171 7.24 -1.48 -5.75
N SER A 172 7.74 -2.65 -5.34
CA SER A 172 7.30 -3.30 -4.10
C SER A 172 7.85 -2.61 -2.82
N ASP A 173 8.94 -1.85 -2.94
CA ASP A 173 9.55 -1.07 -1.85
C ASP A 173 9.24 0.45 -1.94
N ASP A 174 8.24 0.84 -2.74
CA ASP A 174 7.81 2.23 -2.82
C ASP A 174 7.25 2.71 -1.47
N ALA A 175 7.84 3.80 -0.97
CA ALA A 175 7.51 4.37 0.34
C ALA A 175 6.03 4.75 0.49
N ASN A 176 5.42 5.28 -0.57
CA ASN A 176 4.01 5.68 -0.54
C ASN A 176 3.09 4.46 -0.53
N LEU A 177 3.43 3.42 -1.32
CA LEU A 177 2.67 2.16 -1.34
C LEU A 177 2.73 1.47 0.02
N LEU A 178 3.92 1.35 0.62
CA LEU A 178 4.11 0.73 1.94
C LEU A 178 3.36 1.51 3.03
N ASN A 179 3.48 2.83 3.04
CA ASN A 179 2.78 3.68 4.01
C ASN A 179 1.27 3.50 3.93
N VAL A 180 0.70 3.50 2.71
CA VAL A 180 -0.73 3.27 2.51
C VAL A 180 -1.12 1.86 2.93
N ALA A 181 -0.38 0.82 2.54
CA ALA A 181 -0.72 -0.57 2.84
C ALA A 181 -0.74 -0.85 4.35
N ILE A 182 0.33 -0.46 5.06
CA ILE A 182 0.48 -0.72 6.50
C ILE A 182 -0.57 0.07 7.31
N SER A 183 -0.88 1.29 6.90
CA SER A 183 -1.87 2.14 7.60
C SER A 183 -3.33 1.74 7.34
N ARG A 184 -3.62 0.54 6.83
CA ARG A 184 -4.99 0.03 6.59
C ARG A 184 -5.51 -0.89 7.68
N ALA A 185 -4.67 -1.35 8.62
CA ALA A 185 -5.05 -2.16 9.78
C ALA A 185 -5.42 -1.30 10.99
#